data_d5336574cf95564b664e963d6b011127
#
_entry.id   d5336574cf95564b664e963d6b011127
#
_cell.length_a   1.000
_cell.length_b   1.000
_cell.length_c   1.000
_cell.angle_alpha   90.00
_cell.angle_beta   90.00
_cell.angle_gamma   90.00
#
_symmetry.space_group_name_H-M   'P 1'
#
loop_
_entity.id
_entity.type
_entity.pdbx_description
1 polymer ?
#
loop_
_entity_poly.entity_id
_entity_poly.type
_entity_poly.pdbx_seq_one_letter_code
_entity_poly.pdbx_strand_id
1 'polypeptide(L)' 'LGSDKIKIITIFNRWGERVYETTDNTPWDGKNCQIGIYTYSIRTHNQHYTGRISLIR' A
#
# COMPACT_ATOMS: atom_id res chain seq x y z
N LEU A 1 -21.34 -8.92 6.16
CA LEU A 1 -20.67 -10.12 5.75
C LEU A 1 -19.30 -9.80 5.23
N GLY A 2 -18.56 -10.84 4.95
CA GLY A 2 -17.20 -10.66 4.55
C GLY A 2 -17.01 -9.93 3.23
N SER A 3 -18.03 -9.95 2.39
CA SER A 3 -17.91 -9.35 1.07
C SER A 3 -17.74 -7.83 1.12
N ASP A 4 -18.12 -7.21 2.19
CA ASP A 4 -17.98 -5.76 2.28
C ASP A 4 -16.61 -5.35 2.81
N LYS A 5 -15.71 -6.29 2.90
CA LYS A 5 -14.37 -6.02 3.42
C LYS A 5 -13.31 -6.01 2.35
N ILE A 6 -13.71 -5.69 1.14
CA ILE A 6 -12.75 -5.54 0.08
C ILE A 6 -11.78 -4.43 0.45
N LYS A 7 -10.50 -4.75 0.37
CA LYS A 7 -9.46 -3.80 0.73
C LYS A 7 -8.44 -3.79 -0.39
N ILE A 8 -8.13 -2.61 -0.86
CA ILE A 8 -7.10 -2.42 -1.87
C ILE A 8 -5.98 -1.63 -1.23
N ILE A 9 -4.80 -2.22 -1.23
CA ILE A 9 -3.61 -1.58 -0.68
C ILE A 9 -2.69 -1.25 -1.83
N THR A 10 -2.35 0.01 -1.96
CA THR A 10 -1.48 0.50 -3.03
C THR A 10 -0.30 1.22 -2.40
N ILE A 11 0.90 0.95 -2.90
CA ILE A 11 2.11 1.60 -2.43
C ILE A 11 2.68 2.44 -3.57
N PHE A 12 3.01 3.68 -3.27
CA PHE A 12 3.58 4.62 -4.23
C PHE A 12 4.98 5.01 -3.79
N ASN A 13 5.85 5.26 -4.74
CA ASN A 13 7.16 5.80 -4.43
C ASN A 13 7.06 7.31 -4.23
N ARG A 14 8.18 7.96 -3.97
CA ARG A 14 8.18 9.38 -3.66
C ARG A 14 7.82 10.25 -4.87
N TRP A 15 7.84 9.69 -6.05
CA TRP A 15 7.42 10.40 -7.26
C TRP A 15 5.96 10.18 -7.58
N GLY A 16 5.26 9.40 -6.75
CA GLY A 16 3.85 9.14 -6.98
C GLY A 16 3.57 7.98 -7.91
N GLU A 17 4.57 7.22 -8.28
CA GLU A 17 4.38 6.06 -9.12
C GLU A 17 3.98 4.86 -8.29
N ARG A 18 3.03 4.08 -8.79
CA ARG A 18 2.59 2.89 -8.10
C ARG A 18 3.66 1.80 -8.23
N VAL A 19 4.12 1.30 -7.11
CA VAL A 19 5.13 0.25 -7.10
C VAL A 19 4.57 -1.08 -6.61
N TYR A 20 3.41 -1.09 -6.00
CA TYR A 20 2.81 -2.32 -5.48
C TYR A 20 1.33 -2.12 -5.26
N GLU A 21 0.55 -3.18 -5.51
CA GLU A 21 -0.88 -3.14 -5.26
C GLU A 21 -1.35 -4.54 -4.95
N THR A 22 -2.22 -4.66 -3.96
CA THR A 22 -2.80 -5.95 -3.62
C THR A 22 -4.22 -5.75 -3.12
N THR A 23 -5.04 -6.76 -3.31
CA THR A 23 -6.40 -6.76 -2.82
C THR A 23 -6.61 -7.71 -1.65
N ASP A 24 -5.56 -8.36 -1.22
CA ASP A 24 -5.63 -9.22 -0.04
C ASP A 24 -4.65 -8.68 1.00
N ASN A 25 -4.37 -9.45 2.01
CA ASN A 25 -3.52 -8.98 3.11
C ASN A 25 -2.07 -9.39 2.95
N THR A 26 -1.64 -9.63 1.74
CA THR A 26 -0.25 -9.97 1.50
C THR A 26 0.65 -8.79 1.87
N PRO A 27 1.60 -8.97 2.76
CA PRO A 27 2.46 -7.85 3.14
C PRO A 27 3.40 -7.46 2.01
N TRP A 28 3.67 -6.15 1.94
CA TRP A 28 4.66 -5.64 1.01
C TRP A 28 6.03 -5.71 1.68
N ASP A 29 6.95 -6.38 1.05
CA ASP A 29 8.27 -6.56 1.62
C ASP A 29 9.31 -5.61 1.06
N GLY A 30 8.94 -4.77 0.12
CA GLY A 30 9.87 -3.81 -0.46
C GLY A 30 10.99 -4.44 -1.27
N LYS A 31 10.78 -5.65 -1.73
CA LYS A 31 11.86 -6.48 -2.24
C LYS A 31 12.62 -5.88 -3.40
N ASN A 32 11.94 -5.24 -4.30
CA ASN A 32 12.59 -4.66 -5.48
C ASN A 32 12.58 -3.14 -5.43
N CYS A 33 12.51 -2.58 -4.23
CA CYS A 33 12.41 -1.15 -4.07
C CYS A 33 13.62 -0.62 -3.32
N GLN A 34 13.94 0.63 -3.62
CA GLN A 34 15.04 1.31 -2.96
C GLN A 34 14.64 1.76 -1.57
N ILE A 35 15.63 1.92 -0.70
CA ILE A 35 15.40 2.51 0.61
C ILE A 35 14.86 3.92 0.43
N GLY A 36 13.85 4.28 1.20
CA GLY A 36 13.30 5.62 1.11
C GLY A 36 11.92 5.70 1.70
N ILE A 37 11.26 6.81 1.42
CA ILE A 37 9.92 7.06 1.91
C ILE A 37 8.92 6.66 0.83
N TYR A 38 7.92 5.90 1.22
CA TYR A 38 6.86 5.49 0.33
C TYR A 38 5.52 5.92 0.93
N THR A 39 4.53 6.06 0.08
CA THR A 39 3.18 6.42 0.51
C THR A 39 2.28 5.22 0.27
N TYR A 40 1.43 4.92 1.23
CA TYR A 40 0.46 3.85 1.04
C TYR A 40 -0.94 4.44 0.97
N SER A 41 -1.82 3.70 0.31
CA SER A 41 -3.23 4.04 0.22
C SER A 41 -4.00 2.76 0.46
N ILE A 42 -4.87 2.77 1.44
CA ILE A 42 -5.73 1.63 1.75
C ILE A 42 -7.16 2.06 1.52
N ARG A 43 -7.83 1.38 0.62
CA ARG A 43 -9.21 1.70 0.29
C ARG A 43 -10.10 0.52 0.64
N THR A 44 -11.12 0.77 1.43
CA THR A 44 -12.11 -0.24 1.76
C THR A 44 -13.43 0.17 1.14
N HIS A 45 -14.48 -0.58 1.45
CA HIS A 45 -15.80 -0.34 0.91
C HIS A 45 -16.27 1.10 1.10
N ASN A 46 -16.02 1.66 2.26
CA ASN A 46 -16.54 2.98 2.58
C ASN A 46 -15.51 3.89 3.23
N GLN A 47 -14.24 3.54 3.19
CA GLN A 47 -13.22 4.34 3.83
C GLN A 47 -11.94 4.33 3.01
N HIS A 48 -11.10 5.32 3.26
CA HIS A 48 -9.85 5.47 2.55
C HIS A 48 -8.81 6.02 3.52
N TYR A 49 -7.72 5.31 3.65
CA TYR A 49 -6.62 5.70 4.53
C TYR A 49 -5.36 5.90 3.72
N THR A 50 -4.56 6.88 4.11
CA THR A 50 -3.26 7.09 3.51
C THR A 50 -2.23 7.32 4.60
N GLY A 51 -0.97 7.08 4.26
CA GLY A 51 0.10 7.30 5.21
C GLY A 51 1.44 7.10 4.53
N ARG A 52 2.47 7.08 5.33
CA ARG A 52 3.83 6.96 4.82
C ARG A 52 4.51 5.75 5.43
N ILE A 53 5.40 5.15 4.66
CA ILE A 53 6.19 4.01 5.07
C ILE A 53 7.65 4.35 4.83
N SER A 54 8.49 4.14 5.84
CA SER A 54 9.93 4.24 5.65
C SER A 54 10.48 2.85 5.38
N LEU A 55 11.09 2.68 4.23
CA LEU A 55 11.74 1.41 3.89
C LEU A 55 13.20 1.51 4.25
N ILE A 56 13.60 0.73 5.23
CA ILE A 56 14.95 0.71 5.76
C ILE A 56 15.47 -0.70 5.70
N ARG A 57 16.72 -0.85 5.29
CA ARG A 57 17.34 -2.17 5.23
C ARG A 57 18.63 -2.22 5.99
#